data_bb950ec1bc87dd00c15ed89c6a31102e
#
_entry.id   bb950ec1bc87dd00c15ed89c6a31102e
#
_cell.length_a   1.000
_cell.length_b   1.000
_cell.length_c   1.000
_cell.angle_alpha   90.00
_cell.angle_beta   90.00
_cell.angle_gamma   90.00
#
_symmetry.space_group_name_H-M   'P 1'
#
loop_
_entity.id
_entity.type
_entity.pdbx_description
1 polymer ?
#
loop_
_entity_poly.entity_id
_entity_poly.type
_entity_poly.pdbx_seq_one_letter_code
_entity_poly.pdbx_strand_id
1 'polypeptide(L)'
;MENDQQPNLPDLNLPPRPRPEDPGYEMVDGDGNILLPGYKSVDGGHESNEPLKDNVDEVAKADSDNEQLTTDNSEKGRPDNSQLTTDNSKVQALILTGFGINCEEEFAAAYRLAGAEATIVHLNQVLHGHVSIHDYDILNFPGGFSFGDDLGSGVVLANKLRYRKNDEGRTLLDDIREFVAGGKHVLGICNGFQVLVKLGLLPDLAGTVTPEVTLTHNASGRYEDRWVRLKVNPKSNTPFLRGLDTLEVPVRHGEGRLIIGNSETAAAIEARGLNCLSYLDEAGAPTANYPHNPNGADLHCAGLTDTTGRVFGLMPHPEAFLSLYNHPDWARRKRANASISEDGDGLKLFRNIVEWVASLPHPPAPSPGGEGEPDVEALGNRPRLTADKKQWFERLKYFSGDMRREPTPAEDTLWQALRNRQLDDAKFRRQHAIGTFIVDFICTQHNLIVEVDGEVHDETGQAEYDTGRTYELEGVGYHVLRFTNGQVLHDLPTVLQKISAALRQYSLKN
;
A
#
# COMPACT_ATOMS: atom_id res chain seq x y z
N MET A 1 -0.33 43.50 -41.29
CA MET A 1 0.86 42.70 -41.61
C MET A 1 1.71 42.68 -40.38
N GLU A 2 1.37 41.80 -39.45
CA GLU A 2 2.13 41.56 -38.21
C GLU A 2 2.65 40.13 -38.29
N ASN A 3 3.97 39.99 -38.17
CA ASN A 3 4.72 38.74 -38.22
C ASN A 3 4.58 38.04 -36.90
N ASP A 4 3.89 36.92 -36.87
CA ASP A 4 3.96 35.94 -35.78
C ASP A 4 5.29 35.18 -35.87
N GLN A 5 6.26 35.57 -35.07
CA GLN A 5 7.44 34.75 -34.77
C GLN A 5 7.14 33.83 -33.61
N GLN A 6 6.95 32.54 -33.89
CA GLN A 6 7.00 31.48 -32.89
C GLN A 6 8.42 31.42 -32.29
N PRO A 7 8.57 31.24 -30.97
CA PRO A 7 9.89 31.03 -30.36
C PRO A 7 10.45 29.67 -30.77
N ASN A 8 11.67 29.66 -31.30
CA ASN A 8 12.46 28.44 -31.56
C ASN A 8 12.71 27.72 -30.23
N LEU A 9 12.12 26.55 -30.07
CA LEU A 9 12.53 25.60 -29.06
C LEU A 9 13.93 25.05 -29.43
N PRO A 10 14.86 24.92 -28.45
CA PRO A 10 16.16 24.33 -28.72
C PRO A 10 15.99 22.86 -29.13
N ASP A 11 16.68 22.47 -30.22
CA ASP A 11 16.82 21.07 -30.63
C ASP A 11 17.38 20.24 -29.48
N LEU A 12 16.51 19.43 -28.86
CA LEU A 12 16.92 18.37 -27.95
C LEU A 12 17.59 17.28 -28.81
N ASN A 13 18.92 17.29 -28.91
CA ASN A 13 19.72 16.19 -29.41
C ASN A 13 19.54 14.98 -28.49
N LEU A 14 18.45 14.25 -28.67
CA LEU A 14 18.30 12.93 -28.07
C LEU A 14 19.26 11.99 -28.77
N PRO A 15 20.03 11.16 -28.04
CA PRO A 15 20.87 10.16 -28.65
C PRO A 15 20.00 9.20 -29.50
N PRO A 16 20.54 8.73 -30.63
CA PRO A 16 19.82 7.77 -31.48
C PRO A 16 19.47 6.51 -30.65
N ARG A 17 18.31 5.92 -30.96
CA ARG A 17 17.93 4.65 -30.31
C ARG A 17 19.01 3.61 -30.57
N PRO A 18 19.40 2.81 -29.55
CA PRO A 18 20.38 1.75 -29.73
C PRO A 18 19.91 0.75 -30.80
N ARG A 19 20.86 0.26 -31.60
CA ARG A 19 20.64 -0.73 -32.67
C ARG A 19 21.22 -2.07 -32.25
N PRO A 20 20.83 -3.18 -32.88
CA PRO A 20 21.31 -4.52 -32.53
C PRO A 20 22.84 -4.68 -32.52
N GLU A 21 23.54 -3.86 -33.29
CA GLU A 21 25.00 -3.82 -33.37
C GLU A 21 25.67 -2.94 -32.30
N ASP A 22 24.92 -2.19 -31.51
CA ASP A 22 25.47 -1.31 -30.49
C ASP A 22 25.93 -2.13 -29.25
N PRO A 23 27.07 -1.80 -28.61
CA PRO A 23 27.54 -2.49 -27.42
C PRO A 23 26.53 -2.34 -26.27
N GLY A 24 26.00 -3.45 -25.77
CA GLY A 24 25.00 -3.48 -24.69
C GLY A 24 23.58 -3.77 -25.15
N TYR A 25 23.35 -4.04 -26.43
CA TYR A 25 22.05 -4.53 -26.90
C TYR A 25 21.84 -5.98 -26.46
N GLU A 26 20.71 -6.26 -25.79
CA GLU A 26 20.38 -7.64 -25.37
C GLU A 26 19.92 -8.46 -26.58
N MET A 27 20.67 -9.54 -26.90
CA MET A 27 20.24 -10.51 -27.91
C MET A 27 19.46 -11.62 -27.27
N VAL A 28 18.35 -12.01 -27.88
CA VAL A 28 17.57 -13.20 -27.51
C VAL A 28 17.85 -14.34 -28.47
N ASP A 29 17.88 -15.58 -28.01
CA ASP A 29 17.95 -16.76 -28.84
C ASP A 29 16.65 -17.02 -29.61
N GLY A 30 16.63 -18.04 -30.49
CA GLY A 30 15.45 -18.37 -31.28
C GLY A 30 14.22 -18.78 -30.48
N ASP A 31 14.36 -19.01 -29.18
CA ASP A 31 13.32 -19.41 -28.24
C ASP A 31 12.93 -18.23 -27.29
N GLY A 32 13.54 -17.04 -27.49
CA GLY A 32 13.21 -15.82 -26.76
C GLY A 32 13.95 -15.62 -25.43
N ASN A 33 14.99 -16.41 -25.15
CA ASN A 33 15.80 -16.25 -23.92
C ASN A 33 16.88 -15.18 -24.13
N ILE A 34 17.08 -14.34 -23.12
CA ILE A 34 18.09 -13.27 -23.14
C ILE A 34 19.48 -13.89 -23.06
N LEU A 35 20.32 -13.65 -24.08
CA LEU A 35 21.73 -14.04 -24.09
C LEU A 35 22.55 -12.95 -23.38
N LEU A 36 23.04 -13.24 -22.17
CA LEU A 36 23.94 -12.32 -21.47
C LEU A 36 25.32 -12.28 -22.17
N PRO A 37 25.97 -11.11 -22.29
CA PRO A 37 27.30 -11.00 -22.87
C PRO A 37 28.29 -11.87 -22.10
N GLY A 38 28.88 -12.87 -22.77
CA GLY A 38 29.92 -13.76 -22.22
C GLY A 38 29.50 -15.20 -21.95
N TYR A 39 28.24 -15.60 -22.16
CA TYR A 39 27.81 -16.98 -22.04
C TYR A 39 28.00 -17.73 -23.37
N LYS A 40 28.88 -18.74 -23.41
CA LYS A 40 28.96 -19.69 -24.51
C LYS A 40 27.98 -20.82 -24.21
N SER A 41 27.02 -21.08 -25.12
CA SER A 41 26.16 -22.27 -25.06
C SER A 41 27.03 -23.53 -25.13
N VAL A 42 26.87 -24.41 -24.17
CA VAL A 42 27.42 -25.77 -24.22
C VAL A 42 26.34 -26.61 -24.86
N ASP A 43 26.58 -27.06 -26.08
CA ASP A 43 25.71 -28.00 -26.77
C ASP A 43 25.51 -29.25 -25.95
N GLY A 44 24.25 -29.51 -25.60
CA GLY A 44 23.83 -30.63 -24.80
C GLY A 44 23.86 -31.98 -25.59
N GLY A 45 24.56 -32.93 -25.05
CA GLY A 45 24.38 -34.32 -25.43
C GLY A 45 23.10 -34.89 -24.81
N HIS A 46 22.34 -35.56 -25.66
CA HIS A 46 21.21 -36.43 -25.25
C HIS A 46 21.69 -37.49 -24.25
N GLU A 47 21.05 -37.56 -23.07
CA GLU A 47 20.92 -38.84 -22.34
C GLU A 47 19.55 -38.94 -21.64
N SER A 48 19.00 -40.11 -21.83
CA SER A 48 17.77 -40.79 -21.51
C SER A 48 17.08 -40.50 -20.17
N ASN A 49 15.76 -40.33 -20.27
CA ASN A 49 14.77 -40.42 -19.19
C ASN A 49 14.77 -41.82 -18.50
N GLU A 50 15.06 -41.84 -17.20
CA GLU A 50 14.49 -42.86 -16.29
C GLU A 50 13.85 -42.13 -15.09
N PRO A 51 12.66 -42.59 -14.63
CA PRO A 51 11.96 -41.98 -13.52
C PRO A 51 12.55 -42.41 -12.18
N LEU A 52 12.90 -41.43 -11.33
CA LEU A 52 13.24 -41.67 -9.94
C LEU A 52 12.03 -42.16 -9.18
N LYS A 53 12.15 -43.39 -8.67
CA LYS A 53 11.16 -44.02 -7.77
C LYS A 53 11.15 -43.34 -6.42
N ASP A 54 9.95 -43.07 -5.95
CA ASP A 54 9.62 -42.64 -4.61
C ASP A 54 10.22 -43.57 -3.55
N ASN A 55 11.09 -43.03 -2.68
CA ASN A 55 11.39 -43.61 -1.38
C ASN A 55 10.71 -42.80 -0.29
N VAL A 56 9.46 -43.13 -0.04
CA VAL A 56 8.69 -42.67 1.12
C VAL A 56 8.51 -43.88 2.04
N ASP A 57 9.55 -44.28 2.76
CA ASP A 57 9.42 -45.24 3.90
C ASP A 57 10.74 -45.32 4.68
N GLU A 58 11.12 -44.22 5.39
CA GLU A 58 12.11 -44.33 6.48
C GLU A 58 12.17 -43.08 7.39
N VAL A 59 11.03 -42.55 7.84
CA VAL A 59 10.99 -41.65 9.01
C VAL A 59 9.73 -41.94 9.83
N ALA A 60 9.63 -43.15 10.36
CA ALA A 60 8.62 -43.48 11.37
C ALA A 60 9.14 -44.57 12.29
N LYS A 61 10.23 -44.32 13.01
CA LYS A 61 10.64 -45.11 14.22
C LYS A 61 11.77 -44.37 14.93
N ALA A 62 11.46 -43.32 15.71
CA ALA A 62 12.26 -42.82 16.81
C ALA A 62 11.45 -41.81 17.64
N ASP A 63 10.46 -42.32 18.37
CA ASP A 63 9.89 -41.63 19.52
C ASP A 63 9.19 -42.64 20.42
N SER A 64 10.00 -43.32 21.20
CA SER A 64 9.52 -43.97 22.41
C SER A 64 10.74 -44.20 23.32
N ASP A 65 11.15 -43.16 24.05
CA ASP A 65 11.89 -43.25 25.32
C ASP A 65 12.07 -41.82 25.85
N ASN A 66 11.10 -41.39 26.63
CA ASN A 66 11.30 -40.23 27.49
C ASN A 66 10.80 -40.60 28.87
N GLU A 67 11.70 -41.19 29.61
CA GLU A 67 11.52 -41.42 31.04
C GLU A 67 11.66 -40.09 31.83
N GLN A 68 10.82 -40.02 32.78
CA GLN A 68 10.65 -39.06 33.88
C GLN A 68 11.93 -38.44 34.43
N LEU A 69 11.97 -37.12 34.46
CA LEU A 69 12.81 -36.35 35.38
C LEU A 69 11.92 -35.51 36.29
N THR A 70 11.95 -35.92 37.52
CA THR A 70 11.23 -35.32 38.68
C THR A 70 11.73 -33.92 39.00
N THR A 71 10.76 -33.10 39.34
CA THR A 71 10.83 -31.78 39.95
C THR A 71 11.74 -31.69 41.14
N ASP A 72 12.61 -30.69 41.18
CA ASP A 72 13.03 -30.06 42.43
C ASP A 72 12.84 -28.55 42.35
N ASN A 73 11.98 -28.06 43.26
CA ASN A 73 11.63 -26.68 43.45
C ASN A 73 12.66 -26.02 44.36
N SER A 74 13.35 -24.99 43.89
CA SER A 74 13.88 -23.98 44.77
C SER A 74 13.52 -22.60 44.25
N GLU A 75 12.49 -22.04 44.87
CA GLU A 75 12.13 -20.63 44.80
C GLU A 75 13.29 -19.77 45.30
N LYS A 76 13.82 -18.88 44.44
CA LYS A 76 14.48 -17.65 44.89
C LYS A 76 14.33 -16.55 43.83
N GLY A 77 13.52 -15.55 44.16
CA GLY A 77 13.75 -14.16 43.73
C GLY A 77 13.19 -13.75 42.37
N ARG A 78 11.87 -13.81 42.18
CA ARG A 78 11.20 -12.89 41.25
C ARG A 78 10.86 -11.61 42.03
N PRO A 79 11.18 -10.41 41.51
CA PRO A 79 10.61 -9.19 42.08
C PRO A 79 9.10 -9.21 41.85
N ASP A 80 8.38 -8.95 42.92
CA ASP A 80 6.94 -8.79 42.97
C ASP A 80 6.52 -7.63 42.09
N ASN A 81 5.92 -7.94 40.95
CA ASN A 81 5.38 -6.99 39.99
C ASN A 81 3.84 -6.91 40.11
N SER A 82 3.34 -7.00 41.34
CA SER A 82 1.93 -6.86 41.67
C SER A 82 1.54 -5.42 41.99
N GLN A 83 1.79 -4.46 41.12
CA GLN A 83 1.12 -3.14 41.11
C GLN A 83 1.23 -2.47 39.75
N LEU A 84 0.47 -2.96 38.78
CA LEU A 84 0.05 -2.20 37.58
C LEU A 84 -1.23 -2.86 37.06
N THR A 85 -2.30 -2.75 37.83
CA THR A 85 -3.65 -2.88 37.29
C THR A 85 -4.11 -1.51 36.85
N THR A 86 -3.59 -1.03 35.74
CA THR A 86 -4.26 -0.02 34.93
C THR A 86 -5.10 -0.76 33.92
N ASP A 87 -6.37 -0.41 33.87
CA ASP A 87 -7.34 -0.82 32.84
C ASP A 87 -6.74 -0.51 31.46
N ASN A 88 -6.12 -1.52 30.85
CA ASN A 88 -5.41 -1.40 29.59
C ASN A 88 -6.43 -1.52 28.45
N SER A 89 -7.19 -0.48 28.19
CA SER A 89 -7.77 -0.32 26.86
C SER A 89 -6.59 -0.14 25.89
N LYS A 90 -6.29 -1.18 25.11
CA LYS A 90 -5.22 -1.13 24.11
C LYS A 90 -5.50 -0.03 23.09
N VAL A 91 -4.47 0.73 22.70
CA VAL A 91 -4.52 1.73 21.64
C VAL A 91 -5.11 1.11 20.37
N GLN A 92 -6.08 1.78 19.77
CA GLN A 92 -6.80 1.33 18.59
C GLN A 92 -6.28 2.06 17.35
N ALA A 93 -5.70 1.32 16.40
CA ALA A 93 -5.21 1.85 15.13
C ALA A 93 -6.11 1.39 13.97
N LEU A 94 -6.71 2.35 13.26
CA LEU A 94 -7.41 2.10 12.00
C LEU A 94 -6.46 2.27 10.84
N ILE A 95 -6.41 1.29 9.94
CA ILE A 95 -5.58 1.27 8.73
C ILE A 95 -6.49 1.19 7.53
N LEU A 96 -6.44 2.20 6.66
CA LEU A 96 -7.25 2.22 5.44
C LEU A 96 -6.68 1.25 4.40
N THR A 97 -7.58 0.57 3.66
CA THR A 97 -7.24 -0.28 2.51
C THR A 97 -8.21 -0.08 1.35
N GLY A 98 -7.86 -0.58 0.18
CA GLY A 98 -8.67 -0.60 -1.04
C GLY A 98 -8.18 0.34 -2.13
N PHE A 99 -8.66 0.09 -3.37
CA PHE A 99 -8.39 0.94 -4.54
C PHE A 99 -6.90 1.20 -4.84
N GLY A 100 -6.04 0.20 -4.72
CA GLY A 100 -4.60 0.32 -4.97
C GLY A 100 -3.80 0.82 -3.76
N ILE A 101 -4.41 1.01 -2.59
CA ILE A 101 -3.68 1.11 -1.33
C ILE A 101 -2.98 -0.22 -1.08
N ASN A 102 -1.73 -0.14 -0.62
CA ASN A 102 -0.85 -1.27 -0.38
C ASN A 102 -0.08 -1.02 0.93
N CYS A 103 0.61 -2.02 1.48
CA CYS A 103 1.34 -1.96 2.76
C CYS A 103 0.44 -1.94 4.01
N GLU A 104 -0.87 -2.19 3.91
CA GLU A 104 -1.79 -2.23 5.06
C GLU A 104 -1.45 -3.36 6.04
N GLU A 105 -0.96 -4.49 5.56
CA GLU A 105 -0.58 -5.62 6.43
C GLU A 105 0.72 -5.33 7.18
N GLU A 106 1.69 -4.66 6.55
CA GLU A 106 2.93 -4.21 7.20
C GLU A 106 2.62 -3.17 8.29
N PHE A 107 1.68 -2.24 8.03
CA PHE A 107 1.20 -1.31 9.05
C PHE A 107 0.55 -2.06 10.23
N ALA A 108 -0.33 -3.02 9.95
CA ALA A 108 -0.99 -3.81 10.97
C ALA A 108 0.03 -4.60 11.81
N ALA A 109 1.04 -5.19 11.16
CA ALA A 109 2.13 -5.89 11.84
C ALA A 109 2.92 -4.93 12.74
N ALA A 110 3.25 -3.72 12.24
CA ALA A 110 3.97 -2.71 12.99
C ALA A 110 3.24 -2.29 14.26
N TYR A 111 1.94 -2.00 14.18
CA TYR A 111 1.13 -1.64 15.35
C TYR A 111 0.97 -2.78 16.33
N ARG A 112 0.76 -4.02 15.86
CA ARG A 112 0.69 -5.21 16.75
C ARG A 112 2.01 -5.45 17.47
N LEU A 113 3.16 -5.30 16.81
CA LEU A 113 4.49 -5.38 17.42
C LEU A 113 4.75 -4.23 18.41
N ALA A 114 4.12 -3.07 18.20
CA ALA A 114 4.15 -1.95 19.11
C ALA A 114 3.18 -2.09 20.32
N GLY A 115 2.33 -3.13 20.34
CA GLY A 115 1.40 -3.41 21.45
C GLY A 115 -0.01 -2.86 21.26
N ALA A 116 -0.35 -2.29 20.10
CA ALA A 116 -1.69 -1.79 19.78
C ALA A 116 -2.59 -2.87 19.13
N GLU A 117 -3.90 -2.64 19.14
CA GLU A 117 -4.84 -3.33 18.25
C GLU A 117 -4.87 -2.62 16.91
N ALA A 118 -4.82 -3.40 15.82
CA ALA A 118 -4.77 -2.88 14.46
C ALA A 118 -5.90 -3.46 13.63
N THR A 119 -6.77 -2.58 13.11
CA THR A 119 -7.91 -2.95 12.28
C THR A 119 -7.74 -2.40 10.87
N ILE A 120 -7.69 -3.29 9.89
CA ILE A 120 -7.68 -2.90 8.47
C ILE A 120 -9.13 -2.72 8.02
N VAL A 121 -9.45 -1.52 7.51
CA VAL A 121 -10.80 -1.13 7.11
C VAL A 121 -10.80 -0.66 5.66
N HIS A 122 -11.64 -1.26 4.84
CA HIS A 122 -11.79 -0.82 3.47
C HIS A 122 -12.39 0.60 3.42
N LEU A 123 -11.83 1.47 2.58
CA LEU A 123 -12.20 2.87 2.46
C LEU A 123 -13.71 3.10 2.31
N ASN A 124 -14.42 2.25 1.56
CA ASN A 124 -15.86 2.37 1.39
C ASN A 124 -16.64 2.21 2.70
N GLN A 125 -16.18 1.39 3.65
CA GLN A 125 -16.86 1.23 4.93
C GLN A 125 -16.85 2.52 5.75
N VAL A 126 -15.74 3.26 5.66
CA VAL A 126 -15.61 4.57 6.30
C VAL A 126 -16.43 5.64 5.54
N LEU A 127 -16.33 5.65 4.20
CA LEU A 127 -17.04 6.61 3.35
C LEU A 127 -18.58 6.48 3.42
N HIS A 128 -19.10 5.28 3.72
CA HIS A 128 -20.53 5.05 3.90
C HIS A 128 -20.98 5.11 5.37
N GLY A 129 -20.09 5.47 6.28
CA GLY A 129 -20.41 5.58 7.71
C GLY A 129 -20.63 4.24 8.43
N HIS A 130 -20.29 3.09 7.80
CA HIS A 130 -20.39 1.79 8.45
C HIS A 130 -19.34 1.58 9.54
N VAL A 131 -18.23 2.29 9.44
CA VAL A 131 -17.16 2.34 10.44
C VAL A 131 -16.81 3.81 10.70
N SER A 132 -16.89 4.22 11.95
CA SER A 132 -16.47 5.55 12.38
C SER A 132 -14.98 5.59 12.66
N ILE A 133 -14.25 6.58 12.12
CA ILE A 133 -12.85 6.80 12.47
C ILE A 133 -12.73 7.22 13.94
N HIS A 134 -13.79 7.79 14.54
CA HIS A 134 -13.79 8.28 15.91
C HIS A 134 -13.72 7.16 16.97
N ASP A 135 -13.96 5.90 16.57
CA ASP A 135 -13.81 4.72 17.45
C ASP A 135 -12.34 4.30 17.64
N TYR A 136 -11.41 4.97 16.94
CA TYR A 136 -9.98 4.67 16.95
C TYR A 136 -9.16 5.85 17.48
N ASP A 137 -7.91 5.59 17.83
CA ASP A 137 -6.97 6.58 18.36
C ASP A 137 -6.02 7.10 17.29
N ILE A 138 -5.71 6.24 16.30
CA ILE A 138 -4.78 6.54 15.22
C ILE A 138 -5.40 6.15 13.88
N LEU A 139 -5.44 7.08 12.94
CA LEU A 139 -5.87 6.85 11.56
C LEU A 139 -4.66 6.77 10.64
N ASN A 140 -4.60 5.72 9.81
CA ASN A 140 -3.46 5.46 8.96
C ASN A 140 -3.83 5.40 7.48
N PHE A 141 -3.04 6.13 6.68
CA PHE A 141 -3.05 6.12 5.23
C PHE A 141 -1.79 5.41 4.74
N PRO A 142 -1.86 4.11 4.38
CA PRO A 142 -0.70 3.37 3.89
C PRO A 142 -0.22 3.84 2.53
N GLY A 143 0.95 3.31 2.12
CA GLY A 143 1.50 3.47 0.80
C GLY A 143 0.69 2.75 -0.29
N GLY A 144 1.21 2.77 -1.50
CA GLY A 144 0.61 2.17 -2.68
C GLY A 144 0.38 3.18 -3.80
N PHE A 145 -0.61 2.90 -4.63
CA PHE A 145 -0.99 3.69 -5.80
C PHE A 145 -2.51 3.86 -5.83
N SER A 146 -3.04 4.65 -4.88
CA SER A 146 -4.49 4.78 -4.72
C SER A 146 -5.16 5.27 -6.00
N PHE A 147 -6.14 4.50 -6.50
CA PHE A 147 -6.83 4.72 -7.76
C PHE A 147 -5.89 4.77 -8.98
N GLY A 148 -4.77 4.00 -8.97
CA GLY A 148 -3.85 3.91 -10.08
C GLY A 148 -3.02 5.17 -10.33
N ASP A 149 -3.10 6.18 -9.44
CA ASP A 149 -2.47 7.49 -9.61
C ASP A 149 -2.89 8.24 -10.90
N ASP A 150 -4.06 7.92 -11.46
CA ASP A 150 -4.56 8.37 -12.77
C ASP A 150 -4.48 9.88 -13.03
N LEU A 151 -4.61 10.70 -11.99
CA LEU A 151 -4.48 12.16 -12.07
C LEU A 151 -3.27 12.67 -11.28
N GLY A 152 -2.31 11.79 -11.00
CA GLY A 152 -1.18 12.00 -10.10
C GLY A 152 -1.41 11.38 -8.73
N SER A 153 -0.30 11.03 -8.08
CA SER A 153 -0.30 10.21 -6.86
C SER A 153 -1.16 10.79 -5.76
N GLY A 154 -2.16 10.00 -5.33
CA GLY A 154 -3.07 10.35 -4.24
C GLY A 154 -4.16 11.38 -4.58
N VAL A 155 -4.23 11.92 -5.82
CA VAL A 155 -5.20 12.98 -6.20
C VAL A 155 -6.63 12.49 -6.11
N VAL A 156 -6.94 11.34 -6.70
CA VAL A 156 -8.31 10.80 -6.74
C VAL A 156 -8.79 10.50 -5.32
N LEU A 157 -7.94 9.89 -4.49
CA LEU A 157 -8.28 9.61 -3.10
C LEU A 157 -8.53 10.92 -2.32
N ALA A 158 -7.63 11.89 -2.40
CA ALA A 158 -7.81 13.18 -1.74
C ALA A 158 -9.11 13.88 -2.14
N ASN A 159 -9.47 13.87 -3.44
CA ASN A 159 -10.73 14.43 -3.91
C ASN A 159 -11.94 13.67 -3.38
N LYS A 160 -11.89 12.33 -3.32
CA LYS A 160 -12.98 11.54 -2.71
C LYS A 160 -13.18 11.90 -1.23
N LEU A 161 -12.09 12.00 -0.47
CA LEU A 161 -12.15 12.36 0.95
C LEU A 161 -12.68 13.79 1.18
N ARG A 162 -12.35 14.72 0.27
CA ARG A 162 -12.73 16.13 0.35
C ARG A 162 -14.17 16.41 -0.08
N TYR A 163 -14.67 15.70 -1.11
CA TYR A 163 -15.91 16.10 -1.78
C TYR A 163 -17.04 15.09 -1.67
N ARG A 164 -16.75 13.80 -1.45
CA ARG A 164 -17.82 12.79 -1.27
C ARG A 164 -18.44 12.96 0.10
N LYS A 165 -19.75 13.17 0.10
CA LYS A 165 -20.57 13.30 1.31
C LYS A 165 -21.21 11.96 1.63
N ASN A 166 -21.27 11.65 2.91
CA ASN A 166 -22.11 10.56 3.45
C ASN A 166 -23.60 10.98 3.52
N ASP A 167 -24.46 10.10 4.01
CA ASP A 167 -25.90 10.34 4.12
C ASP A 167 -26.24 11.50 5.05
N GLU A 168 -25.35 11.88 5.96
CA GLU A 168 -25.47 13.02 6.86
C GLU A 168 -24.98 14.35 6.24
N GLY A 169 -24.51 14.30 5.00
CA GLY A 169 -23.98 15.46 4.29
C GLY A 169 -22.56 15.87 4.67
N ARG A 170 -21.83 15.05 5.48
CA ARG A 170 -20.46 15.26 5.91
C ARG A 170 -19.48 14.59 4.96
N THR A 171 -18.28 15.15 4.84
CA THR A 171 -17.15 14.54 4.13
C THR A 171 -16.22 13.84 5.10
N LEU A 172 -15.46 12.85 4.64
CA LEU A 172 -14.46 12.22 5.49
C LEU A 172 -13.34 13.21 5.89
N LEU A 173 -13.07 14.23 5.09
CA LEU A 173 -12.15 15.30 5.49
C LEU A 173 -12.67 16.09 6.71
N ASP A 174 -13.99 16.34 6.79
CA ASP A 174 -14.60 16.98 7.98
C ASP A 174 -14.41 16.12 9.23
N ASP A 175 -14.61 14.81 9.09
CA ASP A 175 -14.44 13.86 10.20
C ASP A 175 -12.96 13.75 10.61
N ILE A 176 -12.01 13.75 9.66
CA ILE A 176 -10.56 13.76 9.95
C ILE A 176 -10.16 15.05 10.72
N ARG A 177 -10.70 16.20 10.33
CA ARG A 177 -10.42 17.47 11.04
C ARG A 177 -10.92 17.41 12.48
N GLU A 178 -12.12 16.90 12.69
CA GLU A 178 -12.68 16.72 14.03
C GLU A 178 -11.88 15.69 14.85
N PHE A 179 -11.47 14.59 14.21
CA PHE A 179 -10.61 13.56 14.80
C PHE A 179 -9.29 14.15 15.32
N VAL A 180 -8.61 14.94 14.51
CA VAL A 180 -7.35 15.63 14.88
C VAL A 180 -7.60 16.70 15.96
N ALA A 181 -8.66 17.50 15.83
CA ALA A 181 -9.06 18.48 16.84
C ALA A 181 -9.38 17.84 18.20
N GLY A 182 -9.94 16.62 18.18
CA GLY A 182 -10.16 15.78 19.35
C GLY A 182 -8.90 15.20 20.01
N GLY A 183 -7.71 15.53 19.48
CA GLY A 183 -6.43 15.10 20.07
C GLY A 183 -5.89 13.78 19.53
N LYS A 184 -6.55 13.18 18.53
CA LYS A 184 -6.16 11.92 17.90
C LYS A 184 -5.14 12.13 16.79
N HIS A 185 -4.51 11.04 16.30
CA HIS A 185 -3.33 11.12 15.46
C HIS A 185 -3.57 10.52 14.07
N VAL A 186 -2.92 11.09 13.06
CA VAL A 186 -2.98 10.62 11.66
C VAL A 186 -1.57 10.39 11.14
N LEU A 187 -1.35 9.23 10.51
CA LEU A 187 -0.10 8.87 9.84
C LEU A 187 -0.33 8.59 8.37
N GLY A 188 0.46 9.21 7.49
CA GLY A 188 0.48 8.91 6.06
C GLY A 188 1.87 8.54 5.58
N ILE A 189 2.01 7.38 4.91
CA ILE A 189 3.30 6.93 4.38
C ILE A 189 3.22 6.84 2.86
N CYS A 190 4.23 7.37 2.15
CA CYS A 190 4.36 7.34 0.70
C CYS A 190 3.09 7.89 0.02
N ASN A 191 2.25 7.06 -0.59
CA ASN A 191 0.97 7.50 -1.16
C ASN A 191 0.04 8.15 -0.11
N GLY A 192 0.03 7.64 1.12
CA GLY A 192 -0.70 8.27 2.22
C GLY A 192 -0.21 9.69 2.54
N PHE A 193 1.10 9.93 2.51
CA PHE A 193 1.66 11.27 2.68
C PHE A 193 1.24 12.19 1.52
N GLN A 194 1.26 11.70 0.28
CA GLN A 194 0.77 12.45 -0.88
C GLN A 194 -0.70 12.86 -0.71
N VAL A 195 -1.54 11.97 -0.21
CA VAL A 195 -2.96 12.25 0.09
C VAL A 195 -3.09 13.34 1.15
N LEU A 196 -2.36 13.26 2.27
CA LEU A 196 -2.42 14.25 3.34
C LEU A 196 -1.99 15.64 2.87
N VAL A 197 -0.95 15.73 2.03
CA VAL A 197 -0.51 16.99 1.40
C VAL A 197 -1.58 17.55 0.47
N LYS A 198 -2.18 16.71 -0.39
CA LYS A 198 -3.23 17.14 -1.33
C LYS A 198 -4.55 17.50 -0.63
N LEU A 199 -4.79 16.95 0.56
CA LEU A 199 -5.87 17.38 1.43
C LEU A 199 -5.57 18.71 2.14
N GLY A 200 -4.34 19.22 2.10
CA GLY A 200 -3.93 20.41 2.83
C GLY A 200 -3.83 20.18 4.34
N LEU A 201 -3.78 18.92 4.80
CA LEU A 201 -3.54 18.57 6.21
C LEU A 201 -2.07 18.70 6.60
N LEU A 202 -1.18 18.82 5.61
CA LEU A 202 0.26 19.00 5.78
C LEU A 202 0.79 20.12 4.86
N PRO A 203 1.52 21.09 5.40
CA PRO A 203 1.82 21.33 6.82
C PRO A 203 0.70 22.09 7.58
N ASP A 204 -0.36 22.55 6.89
CA ASP A 204 -1.51 23.34 7.41
C ASP A 204 -1.08 24.54 8.28
N LEU A 205 -0.22 25.38 7.71
CA LEU A 205 0.34 26.58 8.39
C LEU A 205 -0.74 27.58 8.81
N ALA A 206 -1.78 27.70 7.98
CA ALA A 206 -2.88 28.65 8.17
C ALA A 206 -4.06 28.06 8.93
N GLY A 207 -4.12 26.73 9.18
CA GLY A 207 -5.26 26.04 9.80
C GLY A 207 -6.50 26.00 8.89
N THR A 208 -6.35 26.18 7.59
CA THR A 208 -7.44 26.25 6.61
C THR A 208 -7.64 24.96 5.83
N VAL A 209 -6.76 23.98 6.01
CA VAL A 209 -6.76 22.70 5.27
C VAL A 209 -6.75 22.94 3.75
N THR A 210 -5.89 23.86 3.34
CA THR A 210 -5.64 24.21 1.94
C THR A 210 -4.21 23.78 1.56
N PRO A 211 -3.99 23.11 0.43
CA PRO A 211 -2.65 22.70 0.03
C PRO A 211 -1.69 23.91 -0.09
N GLU A 212 -0.61 23.92 0.69
CA GLU A 212 0.42 24.96 0.73
C GLU A 212 1.74 24.49 0.10
N VAL A 213 1.86 23.16 -0.09
CA VAL A 213 2.99 22.49 -0.73
C VAL A 213 2.45 21.38 -1.64
N THR A 214 3.32 20.78 -2.46
CA THR A 214 2.92 19.64 -3.30
C THR A 214 4.00 18.56 -3.33
N LEU A 215 3.59 17.34 -3.62
CA LEU A 215 4.47 16.23 -3.95
C LEU A 215 4.33 15.91 -5.44
N THR A 216 5.47 15.72 -6.13
CA THR A 216 5.55 15.50 -7.58
C THR A 216 6.64 14.48 -7.91
N HIS A 217 6.85 14.23 -9.20
CA HIS A 217 7.85 13.30 -9.70
C HIS A 217 9.24 13.54 -9.12
N ASN A 218 9.97 12.47 -8.85
CA ASN A 218 11.35 12.53 -8.42
C ASN A 218 12.19 13.30 -9.42
N ALA A 219 13.15 14.08 -8.95
CA ALA A 219 14.07 14.83 -9.83
C ALA A 219 14.88 13.92 -10.77
N SER A 220 15.05 12.65 -10.41
CA SER A 220 15.69 11.63 -11.25
C SER A 220 14.83 11.18 -12.44
N GLY A 221 13.52 11.48 -12.44
CA GLY A 221 12.56 10.98 -13.43
C GLY A 221 12.38 9.45 -13.37
N ARG A 222 12.75 8.81 -12.26
CA ARG A 222 12.72 7.36 -12.09
C ARG A 222 12.04 6.98 -10.78
N TYR A 223 11.55 5.74 -10.73
CA TYR A 223 11.19 5.08 -9.48
C TYR A 223 12.46 4.81 -8.65
N GLU A 224 12.46 5.24 -7.38
CA GLU A 224 13.59 5.09 -6.48
C GLU A 224 13.24 4.02 -5.43
N ASP A 225 14.00 2.93 -5.42
CA ASP A 225 13.95 1.86 -4.42
C ASP A 225 15.34 1.71 -3.79
N ARG A 226 15.49 2.25 -2.58
CA ARG A 226 16.77 2.24 -1.86
C ARG A 226 16.61 2.50 -0.37
N TRP A 227 17.64 2.19 0.38
CA TRP A 227 17.76 2.58 1.78
C TRP A 227 18.28 4.01 1.89
N VAL A 228 17.66 4.78 2.80
CA VAL A 228 18.04 6.17 3.09
C VAL A 228 18.24 6.37 4.58
N ARG A 229 19.13 7.32 4.90
CA ARG A 229 19.34 7.78 6.27
C ARG A 229 18.65 9.11 6.46
N LEU A 230 17.98 9.25 7.59
CA LEU A 230 17.17 10.43 7.92
C LEU A 230 17.63 11.04 9.22
N LYS A 231 17.61 12.37 9.29
CA LYS A 231 17.78 13.15 10.53
C LYS A 231 16.43 13.58 11.04
N VAL A 232 16.19 13.33 12.31
CA VAL A 232 15.04 13.89 13.01
C VAL A 232 15.33 15.33 13.40
N ASN A 233 14.41 16.24 13.09
CA ASN A 233 14.51 17.63 13.51
C ASN A 233 14.22 17.74 15.02
N PRO A 234 15.16 18.23 15.85
CA PRO A 234 14.96 18.31 17.29
C PRO A 234 13.87 19.30 17.72
N LYS A 235 13.42 20.19 16.82
CA LYS A 235 12.30 21.11 17.04
C LYS A 235 10.95 20.50 16.72
N SER A 236 10.92 19.30 16.13
CA SER A 236 9.66 18.64 15.77
C SER A 236 8.86 18.29 17.02
N ASN A 237 7.57 18.59 16.98
CA ASN A 237 6.63 18.34 18.06
C ASN A 237 5.82 17.04 17.87
N THR A 238 6.05 16.29 16.78
CA THR A 238 5.29 15.08 16.53
C THR A 238 5.72 13.93 17.47
N PRO A 239 4.76 13.27 18.15
CA PRO A 239 5.06 12.18 19.07
C PRO A 239 5.65 10.94 18.39
N PHE A 240 5.41 10.75 17.10
CA PHE A 240 5.96 9.65 16.31
C PHE A 240 7.50 9.58 16.34
N LEU A 241 8.16 10.73 16.48
CA LEU A 241 9.62 10.85 16.40
C LEU A 241 10.31 11.11 17.76
N ARG A 242 9.58 10.99 18.86
CA ARG A 242 10.12 11.26 20.22
C ARG A 242 11.35 10.42 20.51
N GLY A 243 12.41 11.08 21.02
CA GLY A 243 13.65 10.41 21.43
C GLY A 243 14.49 9.83 20.29
N LEU A 244 14.07 10.00 19.05
CA LEU A 244 14.84 9.58 17.88
C LEU A 244 15.74 10.72 17.40
N ASP A 245 16.96 10.38 16.99
CA ASP A 245 17.92 11.29 16.38
C ASP A 245 18.07 11.03 14.89
N THR A 246 18.21 9.77 14.52
CA THR A 246 18.34 9.30 13.14
C THR A 246 17.53 8.04 12.93
N LEU A 247 17.13 7.81 11.67
CA LEU A 247 16.46 6.61 11.19
C LEU A 247 17.13 6.14 9.90
N GLU A 248 17.16 4.83 9.69
CA GLU A 248 17.52 4.24 8.40
C GLU A 248 16.36 3.36 7.93
N VAL A 249 15.74 3.72 6.80
CA VAL A 249 14.52 3.09 6.29
C VAL A 249 14.53 3.07 4.76
N PRO A 250 13.81 2.16 4.09
CA PRO A 250 13.74 2.15 2.63
C PRO A 250 12.79 3.24 2.09
N VAL A 251 13.05 3.69 0.86
CA VAL A 251 12.12 4.45 0.01
C VAL A 251 11.73 3.63 -1.20
N ARG A 252 10.48 3.78 -1.68
CA ARG A 252 9.90 3.08 -2.83
C ARG A 252 8.87 3.99 -3.48
N HIS A 253 9.30 4.91 -4.36
CA HIS A 253 8.38 5.89 -4.97
C HIS A 253 8.91 6.49 -6.27
N GLY A 254 7.98 6.84 -7.18
CA GLY A 254 8.23 7.65 -8.38
C GLY A 254 7.94 9.14 -8.17
N GLU A 255 7.04 9.46 -7.22
CA GLU A 255 6.57 10.82 -6.90
C GLU A 255 6.78 11.15 -5.42
N GLY A 256 8.02 11.42 -5.02
CA GLY A 256 8.35 11.74 -3.62
C GLY A 256 8.91 13.15 -3.40
N ARG A 257 9.01 13.95 -4.45
CA ARG A 257 9.64 15.26 -4.43
C ARG A 257 8.71 16.32 -3.85
N LEU A 258 8.99 16.76 -2.63
CA LEU A 258 8.32 17.93 -2.04
C LEU A 258 8.76 19.20 -2.78
N ILE A 259 7.78 20.01 -3.20
CA ILE A 259 7.97 21.34 -3.79
C ILE A 259 7.23 22.35 -2.93
N ILE A 260 7.95 23.44 -2.58
CA ILE A 260 7.43 24.56 -1.81
C ILE A 260 7.39 25.79 -2.74
N GLY A 261 6.19 26.28 -3.03
CA GLY A 261 5.97 27.28 -4.07
C GLY A 261 6.58 28.66 -3.80
N ASN A 262 6.94 28.99 -2.54
CA ASN A 262 7.51 30.29 -2.18
C ASN A 262 8.39 30.21 -0.93
N SER A 263 9.26 31.20 -0.77
CA SER A 263 10.24 31.29 0.33
C SER A 263 9.60 31.56 1.69
N GLU A 264 8.43 32.21 1.74
CA GLU A 264 7.73 32.52 2.99
C GLU A 264 7.20 31.21 3.64
N THR A 265 6.55 30.34 2.84
CA THR A 265 6.12 29.01 3.27
C THR A 265 7.31 28.16 3.71
N ALA A 266 8.42 28.16 2.96
CA ALA A 266 9.64 27.43 3.33
C ALA A 266 10.19 27.91 4.67
N ALA A 267 10.33 29.21 4.87
CA ALA A 267 10.80 29.79 6.12
C ALA A 267 9.87 29.48 7.30
N ALA A 268 8.55 29.48 7.09
CA ALA A 268 7.58 29.13 8.13
C ALA A 268 7.67 27.65 8.54
N ILE A 269 7.86 26.74 7.58
CA ILE A 269 8.06 25.31 7.82
C ILE A 269 9.32 25.09 8.66
N GLU A 270 10.45 25.71 8.30
CA GLU A 270 11.70 25.57 9.03
C GLU A 270 11.64 26.21 10.43
N ALA A 271 11.08 27.42 10.56
CA ALA A 271 11.00 28.11 11.83
C ALA A 271 10.19 27.36 12.87
N ARG A 272 9.10 26.71 12.45
CA ARG A 272 8.20 25.92 13.30
C ARG A 272 8.66 24.45 13.49
N GLY A 273 9.72 24.00 12.80
CA GLY A 273 10.21 22.63 12.87
C GLY A 273 9.29 21.59 12.21
N LEU A 274 8.46 22.01 11.24
CA LEU A 274 7.48 21.14 10.59
C LEU A 274 8.11 20.23 9.54
N ASN A 275 9.29 20.59 8.98
CA ASN A 275 10.17 19.65 8.30
C ASN A 275 10.82 18.75 9.37
N CYS A 276 10.13 17.67 9.71
CA CYS A 276 10.48 16.83 10.85
C CYS A 276 11.52 15.75 10.53
N LEU A 277 11.70 15.40 9.24
CA LEU A 277 12.69 14.44 8.75
C LEU A 277 13.40 14.98 7.52
N SER A 278 14.73 14.91 7.52
CA SER A 278 15.58 15.33 6.38
C SER A 278 16.49 14.20 5.94
N TYR A 279 16.71 14.05 4.62
CA TYR A 279 17.66 13.11 4.05
C TYR A 279 19.11 13.47 4.42
N LEU A 280 19.91 12.46 4.80
CA LEU A 280 21.30 12.61 5.22
C LEU A 280 22.26 12.04 4.18
N ASP A 281 23.42 12.70 4.01
CA ASP A 281 24.58 12.15 3.31
C ASP A 281 25.36 11.14 4.17
N GLU A 282 26.47 10.64 3.63
CA GLU A 282 27.35 9.69 4.32
C GLU A 282 28.00 10.32 5.57
N ALA A 283 28.24 11.62 5.56
CA ALA A 283 28.82 12.35 6.69
C ALA A 283 27.79 12.64 7.81
N GLY A 284 26.49 12.37 7.56
CA GLY A 284 25.41 12.61 8.50
C GLY A 284 24.90 14.07 8.49
N ALA A 285 25.14 14.79 7.41
CA ALA A 285 24.59 16.13 7.18
C ALA A 285 23.37 16.10 6.27
N PRO A 286 22.34 16.96 6.49
CA PRO A 286 21.23 17.12 5.56
C PRO A 286 21.69 17.47 4.15
N THR A 287 21.14 16.81 3.13
CA THR A 287 21.67 16.94 1.76
C THR A 287 20.58 17.02 0.69
N ALA A 288 20.85 17.86 -0.35
CA ALA A 288 20.10 17.89 -1.59
C ALA A 288 20.63 16.88 -2.64
N ASN A 289 21.79 16.27 -2.38
CA ASN A 289 22.52 15.53 -3.41
C ASN A 289 21.97 14.11 -3.58
N TYR A 290 21.74 13.73 -4.83
CA TYR A 290 21.53 12.34 -5.22
C TYR A 290 22.85 11.55 -5.01
N PRO A 291 22.83 10.30 -4.55
CA PRO A 291 21.66 9.44 -4.32
C PRO A 291 21.05 9.54 -2.90
N HIS A 292 21.62 10.32 -2.01
CA HIS A 292 21.23 10.38 -0.59
C HIS A 292 19.88 11.09 -0.41
N ASN A 293 19.60 12.13 -1.20
CA ASN A 293 18.24 12.67 -1.39
C ASN A 293 17.69 12.12 -2.73
N PRO A 294 16.91 11.04 -2.68
CA PRO A 294 16.56 10.29 -3.89
C PRO A 294 15.55 11.01 -4.77
N ASN A 295 14.73 11.89 -4.19
CA ASN A 295 13.64 12.55 -4.88
C ASN A 295 13.91 14.03 -5.23
N GLY A 296 14.97 14.64 -4.65
CA GLY A 296 15.29 16.05 -4.88
C GLY A 296 14.33 17.02 -4.17
N ALA A 297 13.76 16.62 -3.02
CA ALA A 297 12.82 17.42 -2.26
C ALA A 297 13.45 18.73 -1.74
N ASP A 298 12.66 19.80 -1.76
CA ASP A 298 13.01 21.08 -1.12
C ASP A 298 13.23 20.85 0.39
N LEU A 299 14.08 21.68 1.02
CA LEU A 299 14.49 21.56 2.41
C LEU A 299 15.04 20.16 2.80
N HIS A 300 15.49 19.36 1.82
CA HIS A 300 15.92 17.97 2.01
C HIS A 300 14.86 17.11 2.69
N CYS A 301 13.60 17.48 2.56
CA CYS A 301 12.48 16.96 3.33
C CYS A 301 12.15 15.52 2.94
N ALA A 302 12.13 14.66 3.95
CA ALA A 302 11.65 13.29 3.85
C ALA A 302 10.28 13.09 4.52
N GLY A 303 9.88 14.02 5.41
CA GLY A 303 8.61 13.98 6.12
C GLY A 303 8.23 15.32 6.77
N LEU A 304 6.93 15.58 6.78
CA LEU A 304 6.31 16.78 7.36
C LEU A 304 5.37 16.40 8.51
N THR A 305 5.22 17.33 9.44
CA THR A 305 4.12 17.32 10.41
C THR A 305 3.29 18.59 10.30
N ASP A 306 2.04 18.57 10.79
CA ASP A 306 1.21 19.74 10.93
C ASP A 306 1.65 20.61 12.14
N THR A 307 1.05 21.77 12.31
CA THR A 307 1.37 22.68 13.42
C THR A 307 1.08 22.12 14.80
N THR A 308 0.23 21.08 14.91
CA THR A 308 -0.13 20.43 16.18
C THR A 308 0.76 19.21 16.50
N GLY A 309 1.50 18.69 15.53
CA GLY A 309 2.27 17.44 15.63
C GLY A 309 1.43 16.17 15.54
N ARG A 310 0.11 16.29 15.31
CA ARG A 310 -0.81 15.15 15.28
C ARG A 310 -0.96 14.52 13.92
N VAL A 311 -0.79 15.28 12.86
CA VAL A 311 -0.76 14.75 11.49
C VAL A 311 0.69 14.64 11.07
N PHE A 312 1.12 13.44 10.70
CA PHE A 312 2.49 13.17 10.28
C PHE A 312 2.51 12.40 8.97
N GLY A 313 3.36 12.81 8.04
CA GLY A 313 3.54 12.15 6.76
C GLY A 313 4.99 12.07 6.35
N LEU A 314 5.37 10.95 5.71
CA LEU A 314 6.72 10.74 5.20
C LEU A 314 6.74 9.89 3.94
N MET A 315 7.74 10.10 3.07
CA MET A 315 7.91 9.29 1.85
C MET A 315 8.58 7.93 2.10
N PRO A 316 9.58 7.81 3.00
CA PRO A 316 10.16 6.51 3.36
C PRO A 316 9.16 5.59 4.07
N HIS A 317 9.46 4.27 4.04
CA HIS A 317 8.60 3.19 4.53
C HIS A 317 9.14 2.57 5.85
N PRO A 318 8.85 3.15 7.02
CA PRO A 318 9.25 2.56 8.30
C PRO A 318 8.59 1.19 8.55
N GLU A 319 7.38 0.96 8.06
CA GLU A 319 6.67 -0.32 8.17
C GLU A 319 7.38 -1.47 7.43
N ALA A 320 8.28 -1.16 6.51
CA ALA A 320 9.10 -2.17 5.83
C ALA A 320 10.40 -2.51 6.58
N PHE A 321 10.69 -1.85 7.71
CA PHE A 321 11.88 -2.13 8.54
C PHE A 321 11.49 -2.30 10.02
N LEU A 322 10.79 -3.38 10.31
CA LEU A 322 10.34 -3.71 11.67
C LEU A 322 11.35 -4.59 12.43
N SER A 323 12.19 -5.32 11.72
CA SER A 323 13.22 -6.18 12.27
C SER A 323 14.55 -5.95 11.56
N LEU A 324 15.67 -6.07 12.31
CA LEU A 324 17.01 -6.05 11.75
C LEU A 324 17.15 -6.97 10.53
N TYR A 325 16.44 -8.10 10.52
CA TYR A 325 16.48 -9.09 9.45
C TYR A 325 15.82 -8.64 8.13
N ASN A 326 15.05 -7.55 8.15
CA ASN A 326 14.55 -6.92 6.93
C ASN A 326 15.63 -6.11 6.18
N HIS A 327 16.74 -5.75 6.86
CA HIS A 327 17.80 -4.97 6.26
C HIS A 327 18.72 -5.87 5.42
N PRO A 328 19.09 -5.50 4.16
CA PRO A 328 19.93 -6.33 3.30
C PRO A 328 21.32 -6.62 3.90
N ASP A 329 21.82 -5.76 4.77
CA ASP A 329 23.13 -5.86 5.40
C ASP A 329 23.10 -6.40 6.85
N TRP A 330 21.98 -7.01 7.25
CA TRP A 330 21.77 -7.47 8.63
C TRP A 330 22.89 -8.42 9.13
N ALA A 331 23.38 -9.31 8.27
CA ALA A 331 24.37 -10.30 8.64
C ALA A 331 25.74 -9.66 8.96
N ARG A 332 26.14 -8.60 8.24
CA ARG A 332 27.34 -7.83 8.55
C ARG A 332 27.16 -7.04 9.83
N ARG A 333 26.01 -6.40 10.02
CA ARG A 333 25.68 -5.65 11.25
C ARG A 333 25.72 -6.54 12.49
N LYS A 334 25.10 -7.71 12.43
CA LYS A 334 25.09 -8.69 13.53
C LYS A 334 26.50 -9.22 13.86
N ARG A 335 27.35 -9.43 12.82
CA ARG A 335 28.75 -9.81 13.02
C ARG A 335 29.61 -8.69 13.64
N ALA A 336 29.36 -7.44 13.24
CA ALA A 336 30.07 -6.29 13.78
C ALA A 336 29.68 -5.99 15.24
N ASN A 337 28.42 -6.23 15.61
CA ASN A 337 27.91 -6.07 16.95
C ASN A 337 26.88 -7.16 17.26
N ALA A 338 27.31 -8.20 17.99
CA ALA A 338 26.46 -9.33 18.35
C ALA A 338 25.26 -8.93 19.25
N SER A 339 25.38 -7.80 19.97
CA SER A 339 24.34 -7.26 20.86
C SER A 339 23.47 -6.20 20.19
N ILE A 340 23.57 -6.02 18.85
CA ILE A 340 22.70 -5.08 18.13
C ILE A 340 21.23 -5.46 18.34
N SER A 341 20.37 -4.46 18.56
CA SER A 341 18.92 -4.69 18.64
C SER A 341 18.41 -5.43 17.41
N GLU A 342 17.53 -6.38 17.61
CA GLU A 342 16.86 -7.07 16.50
C GLU A 342 15.65 -6.29 15.97
N ASP A 343 15.25 -5.22 16.67
CA ASP A 343 14.25 -4.28 16.16
C ASP A 343 14.83 -3.44 15.03
N GLY A 344 14.06 -3.27 13.96
CA GLY A 344 14.34 -2.31 12.91
C GLY A 344 14.02 -0.89 13.35
N ASP A 345 14.65 0.09 12.71
CA ASP A 345 14.42 1.50 13.06
C ASP A 345 12.97 1.93 12.84
N GLY A 346 12.29 1.35 11.86
CA GLY A 346 10.91 1.68 11.56
C GLY A 346 9.95 1.34 12.71
N LEU A 347 10.18 0.24 13.44
CA LEU A 347 9.34 -0.15 14.57
C LEU A 347 9.34 0.89 15.70
N LYS A 348 10.42 1.63 15.87
CA LYS A 348 10.56 2.68 16.90
C LYS A 348 9.49 3.77 16.75
N LEU A 349 9.19 4.15 15.51
CA LEU A 349 8.17 5.15 15.18
C LEU A 349 6.76 4.69 15.64
N PHE A 350 6.41 3.44 15.39
CA PHE A 350 5.12 2.88 15.82
C PHE A 350 5.05 2.70 17.35
N ARG A 351 6.14 2.28 17.99
CA ARG A 351 6.19 2.23 19.47
C ARG A 351 6.02 3.60 20.11
N ASN A 352 6.68 4.62 19.57
CA ASN A 352 6.57 5.99 20.07
C ASN A 352 5.13 6.49 20.11
N ILE A 353 4.39 6.30 19.01
CA ILE A 353 3.00 6.78 18.96
C ILE A 353 2.08 5.95 19.87
N VAL A 354 2.26 4.63 19.92
CA VAL A 354 1.46 3.76 20.78
C VAL A 354 1.70 4.10 22.26
N GLU A 355 2.96 4.24 22.67
CA GLU A 355 3.31 4.64 24.05
C GLU A 355 2.80 6.04 24.39
N TRP A 356 2.86 6.96 23.41
CA TRP A 356 2.33 8.31 23.60
C TRP A 356 0.84 8.29 23.83
N VAL A 357 0.07 7.65 22.96
CA VAL A 357 -1.39 7.57 23.06
C VAL A 357 -1.80 6.85 24.35
N ALA A 358 -1.16 5.75 24.71
CA ALA A 358 -1.41 5.04 25.96
C ALA A 358 -1.11 5.90 27.23
N SER A 359 -0.22 6.89 27.11
CA SER A 359 0.11 7.81 28.21
C SER A 359 -0.87 8.97 28.38
N LEU A 360 -1.75 9.20 27.39
CA LEU A 360 -2.74 10.28 27.48
C LEU A 360 -3.85 9.89 28.47
N PRO A 361 -4.37 10.86 29.26
CA PRO A 361 -5.50 10.57 30.11
C PRO A 361 -6.70 10.17 29.24
N HIS A 362 -7.22 8.98 29.45
CA HIS A 362 -8.46 8.55 28.81
C HIS A 362 -9.61 9.45 29.28
N PRO A 363 -10.52 9.88 28.40
CA PRO A 363 -11.75 10.49 28.85
C PRO A 363 -12.44 9.49 29.82
N PRO A 364 -13.06 9.97 30.92
CA PRO A 364 -13.74 9.07 31.84
C PRO A 364 -14.76 8.24 31.04
N ALA A 365 -14.76 6.93 31.28
CA ALA A 365 -15.75 6.04 30.70
C ALA A 365 -17.14 6.63 30.91
N PRO A 366 -18.03 6.66 29.90
CA PRO A 366 -19.38 7.16 30.09
C PRO A 366 -20.00 6.40 31.25
N SER A 367 -20.51 7.16 32.21
CA SER A 367 -21.18 6.58 33.38
C SER A 367 -22.26 5.61 32.93
N PRO A 368 -22.39 4.43 33.55
CA PRO A 368 -23.46 3.51 33.21
C PRO A 368 -24.80 4.10 33.70
N GLY A 369 -25.48 4.79 32.84
CA GLY A 369 -26.75 5.43 33.17
C GLY A 369 -27.55 5.74 31.92
N GLY A 370 -28.43 4.81 31.54
CA GLY A 370 -29.48 5.06 30.56
C GLY A 370 -29.57 4.01 29.47
N GLU A 371 -30.27 2.94 29.75
CA GLU A 371 -31.15 2.11 28.90
C GLU A 371 -30.85 2.08 27.38
N GLY A 372 -30.29 0.95 26.94
CA GLY A 372 -30.17 0.57 25.54
C GLY A 372 -28.88 -0.15 25.29
N GLU A 373 -28.68 -1.37 25.86
CA GLU A 373 -27.67 -2.29 25.33
C GLU A 373 -27.98 -2.53 23.84
N PRO A 374 -27.06 -2.17 22.93
CA PRO A 374 -27.20 -2.65 21.55
C PRO A 374 -27.04 -4.15 21.58
N ASP A 375 -27.97 -4.83 20.94
CA ASP A 375 -28.08 -6.27 20.81
C ASP A 375 -26.74 -6.89 20.40
N VAL A 376 -25.99 -7.45 21.35
CA VAL A 376 -24.65 -8.04 21.14
C VAL A 376 -24.74 -9.29 20.25
N GLU A 377 -25.95 -9.85 20.07
CA GLU A 377 -26.19 -10.96 19.13
C GLU A 377 -26.15 -10.54 17.66
N ALA A 378 -26.33 -9.26 17.33
CA ALA A 378 -26.19 -8.77 15.94
C ALA A 378 -24.72 -8.60 15.51
N LEU A 379 -23.75 -8.65 16.43
CA LEU A 379 -22.30 -8.60 16.17
C LEU A 379 -21.65 -9.98 16.07
N GLY A 380 -22.45 -11.05 16.25
CA GLY A 380 -22.01 -12.42 16.14
C GLY A 380 -21.63 -12.78 14.70
N ASN A 381 -20.35 -13.09 14.50
CA ASN A 381 -19.78 -13.66 13.29
C ASN A 381 -19.13 -12.70 12.28
N ARG A 382 -18.37 -11.71 12.72
CA ARG A 382 -17.39 -11.06 11.83
C ARG A 382 -16.13 -11.94 11.76
N PRO A 383 -15.70 -12.41 10.58
CA PRO A 383 -14.50 -13.24 10.47
C PRO A 383 -13.25 -12.44 10.84
N ARG A 384 -12.46 -12.97 11.77
CA ARG A 384 -11.15 -12.39 12.16
C ARG A 384 -10.14 -12.56 11.02
N LEU A 385 -9.21 -11.59 10.87
CA LEU A 385 -8.10 -11.63 9.91
C LEU A 385 -7.20 -12.83 10.22
N THR A 386 -6.97 -13.69 9.25
CA THR A 386 -5.93 -14.71 9.32
C THR A 386 -5.24 -14.82 7.97
N ALA A 387 -3.95 -15.19 7.97
CA ALA A 387 -3.17 -15.54 6.78
C ALA A 387 -3.65 -16.82 6.07
N ASP A 388 -4.79 -17.37 6.47
CA ASP A 388 -5.38 -18.56 5.88
C ASP A 388 -6.07 -18.22 4.55
N LYS A 389 -5.53 -18.74 3.44
CA LYS A 389 -6.06 -18.55 2.07
C LYS A 389 -7.56 -18.87 1.96
N LYS A 390 -8.09 -19.76 2.79
CA LYS A 390 -9.51 -20.15 2.77
C LYS A 390 -10.39 -19.03 3.38
N GLN A 391 -9.94 -18.39 4.46
CA GLN A 391 -10.64 -17.27 5.07
C GLN A 391 -10.55 -16.01 4.22
N TRP A 392 -9.43 -15.82 3.51
CA TRP A 392 -9.29 -14.74 2.54
C TRP A 392 -10.28 -14.88 1.38
N PHE A 393 -10.48 -16.09 0.88
CA PHE A 393 -11.50 -16.38 -0.16
C PHE A 393 -12.93 -16.10 0.31
N GLU A 394 -13.27 -16.41 1.56
CA GLU A 394 -14.59 -16.09 2.13
C GLU A 394 -14.81 -14.56 2.24
N ARG A 395 -13.76 -13.78 2.50
CA ARG A 395 -13.81 -12.31 2.51
C ARG A 395 -14.01 -11.72 1.13
N LEU A 396 -13.24 -12.16 0.15
CA LEU A 396 -13.44 -11.72 -1.24
C LEU A 396 -14.87 -12.00 -1.71
N LYS A 397 -15.46 -13.08 -1.22
CA LYS A 397 -16.85 -13.43 -1.50
C LYS A 397 -17.84 -12.44 -0.88
N TYR A 398 -17.53 -11.88 0.29
CA TYR A 398 -18.30 -10.83 0.91
C TYR A 398 -18.21 -9.53 0.10
N PHE A 399 -17.02 -9.06 -0.22
CA PHE A 399 -16.78 -7.86 -1.03
C PHE A 399 -17.40 -7.97 -2.44
N SER A 400 -17.31 -9.13 -3.06
CA SER A 400 -17.98 -9.38 -4.35
C SER A 400 -19.50 -9.26 -4.26
N GLY A 401 -20.07 -9.41 -3.07
CA GLY A 401 -21.49 -9.19 -2.80
C GLY A 401 -21.89 -7.71 -2.89
N ASP A 402 -21.08 -6.83 -2.34
CA ASP A 402 -21.32 -5.39 -2.33
C ASP A 402 -21.10 -4.76 -3.71
N MET A 403 -20.01 -5.12 -4.41
CA MET A 403 -19.77 -4.69 -5.80
C MET A 403 -20.89 -5.12 -6.77
N ARG A 404 -21.60 -6.22 -6.47
CA ARG A 404 -22.78 -6.64 -7.27
C ARG A 404 -24.00 -5.75 -7.06
N ARG A 405 -24.09 -5.03 -5.93
CA ARG A 405 -25.24 -4.16 -5.62
C ARG A 405 -25.12 -2.80 -6.27
N GLU A 406 -23.91 -2.33 -6.51
CA GLU A 406 -23.62 -1.01 -7.08
C GLU A 406 -22.66 -1.12 -8.29
N PRO A 407 -23.08 -1.73 -9.41
CA PRO A 407 -22.28 -1.81 -10.61
C PRO A 407 -22.14 -0.42 -11.26
N THR A 408 -21.04 -0.18 -11.98
CA THR A 408 -20.95 0.98 -12.85
C THR A 408 -21.98 0.90 -14.00
N PRO A 409 -22.36 2.01 -14.65
CA PRO A 409 -23.28 1.96 -15.79
C PRO A 409 -22.81 1.05 -16.92
N ALA A 410 -21.49 0.97 -17.18
CA ALA A 410 -20.92 0.11 -18.19
C ALA A 410 -20.98 -1.38 -17.77
N GLU A 411 -20.62 -1.69 -16.52
CA GLU A 411 -20.75 -3.05 -15.99
C GLU A 411 -22.20 -3.53 -16.02
N ASP A 412 -23.17 -2.69 -15.63
CA ASP A 412 -24.59 -3.08 -15.68
C ASP A 412 -25.04 -3.32 -17.12
N THR A 413 -24.67 -2.45 -18.05
CA THR A 413 -24.97 -2.60 -19.49
C THR A 413 -24.44 -3.93 -20.03
N LEU A 414 -23.18 -4.23 -19.76
CA LEU A 414 -22.58 -5.50 -20.20
C LEU A 414 -23.20 -6.70 -19.50
N TRP A 415 -23.51 -6.58 -18.20
CA TRP A 415 -24.17 -7.65 -17.45
C TRP A 415 -25.55 -8.01 -18.01
N GLN A 416 -26.37 -7.02 -18.41
CA GLN A 416 -27.66 -7.31 -19.01
C GLN A 416 -27.53 -8.14 -20.29
N ALA A 417 -26.45 -8.00 -21.03
CA ALA A 417 -26.16 -8.78 -22.25
C ALA A 417 -25.57 -10.17 -21.97
N LEU A 418 -24.82 -10.32 -20.87
CA LEU A 418 -24.13 -11.59 -20.54
C LEU A 418 -24.93 -12.52 -19.62
N ARG A 419 -25.87 -11.95 -18.82
CA ARG A 419 -26.66 -12.76 -17.87
C ARG A 419 -27.55 -13.76 -18.56
N ASN A 420 -27.96 -14.79 -17.81
CA ASN A 420 -28.91 -15.83 -18.28
C ASN A 420 -28.47 -16.57 -19.55
N ARG A 421 -27.14 -16.67 -19.78
CA ARG A 421 -26.57 -17.35 -20.95
C ARG A 421 -26.97 -16.75 -22.31
N GLN A 422 -27.23 -15.43 -22.36
CA GLN A 422 -27.70 -14.77 -23.59
C GLN A 422 -26.61 -14.73 -24.68
N LEU A 423 -25.34 -14.77 -24.32
CA LEU A 423 -24.24 -14.79 -25.28
C LEU A 423 -23.70 -16.23 -25.42
N ASP A 424 -23.89 -16.84 -26.59
CA ASP A 424 -23.38 -18.17 -26.99
C ASP A 424 -23.64 -19.29 -25.95
N ASP A 425 -24.76 -19.24 -25.21
CA ASP A 425 -25.12 -20.14 -24.10
C ASP A 425 -24.06 -20.21 -22.98
N ALA A 426 -23.15 -19.25 -22.91
CA ALA A 426 -22.06 -19.20 -21.92
C ALA A 426 -22.56 -18.69 -20.56
N LYS A 427 -22.13 -19.36 -19.49
CA LYS A 427 -22.51 -18.98 -18.12
C LYS A 427 -21.49 -18.00 -17.55
N PHE A 428 -21.81 -16.71 -17.59
CA PHE A 428 -21.03 -15.69 -16.90
C PHE A 428 -21.45 -15.53 -15.44
N ARG A 429 -20.49 -15.17 -14.60
CA ARG A 429 -20.67 -14.70 -13.23
C ARG A 429 -20.05 -13.31 -13.14
N ARG A 430 -20.67 -12.39 -12.41
CA ARG A 430 -20.12 -11.06 -12.17
C ARG A 430 -19.46 -10.97 -10.80
N GLN A 431 -18.45 -10.10 -10.68
CA GLN A 431 -17.72 -9.80 -9.46
C GLN A 431 -17.32 -11.10 -8.76
N HIS A 432 -16.45 -11.86 -9.40
CA HIS A 432 -16.03 -13.19 -8.96
C HIS A 432 -14.61 -13.18 -8.40
N ALA A 433 -14.43 -13.77 -7.21
CA ALA A 433 -13.14 -13.87 -6.57
C ALA A 433 -12.29 -15.02 -7.17
N ILE A 434 -11.07 -14.69 -7.59
CA ILE A 434 -10.05 -15.64 -8.08
C ILE A 434 -8.73 -15.33 -7.37
N GLY A 435 -8.21 -16.24 -6.55
CA GLY A 435 -7.01 -15.98 -5.77
C GLY A 435 -7.20 -14.76 -4.86
N THR A 436 -6.41 -13.73 -5.11
CA THR A 436 -6.47 -12.43 -4.40
C THR A 436 -7.26 -11.36 -5.17
N PHE A 437 -7.82 -11.67 -6.35
CA PHE A 437 -8.48 -10.72 -7.22
C PHE A 437 -10.00 -10.91 -7.24
N ILE A 438 -10.73 -9.80 -7.44
CA ILE A 438 -12.13 -9.83 -7.86
C ILE A 438 -12.14 -9.38 -9.33
N VAL A 439 -12.75 -10.20 -10.20
CA VAL A 439 -12.88 -9.93 -11.63
C VAL A 439 -14.31 -9.56 -11.96
N ASP A 440 -14.52 -8.61 -12.91
CA ASP A 440 -15.87 -8.09 -13.20
C ASP A 440 -16.77 -9.18 -13.74
N PHE A 441 -16.33 -9.93 -14.75
CA PHE A 441 -17.08 -11.04 -15.30
C PHE A 441 -16.16 -12.22 -15.60
N ILE A 442 -16.67 -13.43 -15.30
CA ILE A 442 -15.95 -14.67 -15.62
C ILE A 442 -16.88 -15.72 -16.21
N CYS A 443 -16.41 -16.39 -17.24
CA CYS A 443 -16.95 -17.63 -17.75
C CYS A 443 -15.99 -18.78 -17.43
N THR A 444 -16.23 -19.53 -16.35
CA THR A 444 -15.36 -20.61 -15.89
C THR A 444 -15.34 -21.82 -16.85
N GLN A 445 -16.34 -21.96 -17.72
CA GLN A 445 -16.40 -23.04 -18.72
C GLN A 445 -15.39 -22.83 -19.85
N HIS A 446 -14.95 -21.59 -20.07
CA HIS A 446 -14.02 -21.20 -21.13
C HIS A 446 -12.75 -20.55 -20.57
N ASN A 447 -12.58 -20.53 -19.25
CA ASN A 447 -11.51 -19.81 -18.55
C ASN A 447 -11.35 -18.35 -19.05
N LEU A 448 -12.48 -17.71 -19.36
CA LEU A 448 -12.50 -16.37 -19.89
C LEU A 448 -12.93 -15.36 -18.83
N ILE A 449 -12.11 -14.33 -18.64
CA ILE A 449 -12.36 -13.16 -17.81
C ILE A 449 -12.63 -11.97 -18.72
N VAL A 450 -13.60 -11.14 -18.35
CA VAL A 450 -13.89 -9.87 -19.02
C VAL A 450 -13.90 -8.77 -17.95
N GLU A 451 -13.05 -7.75 -18.15
CA GLU A 451 -12.93 -6.58 -17.27
C GLU A 451 -13.39 -5.32 -18.02
N VAL A 452 -14.00 -4.38 -17.28
CA VAL A 452 -14.51 -3.12 -17.81
C VAL A 452 -13.80 -1.98 -17.09
N ASP A 453 -12.81 -1.40 -17.79
CA ASP A 453 -11.94 -0.37 -17.24
C ASP A 453 -12.48 1.04 -17.53
N GLY A 454 -12.12 2.03 -16.71
CA GLY A 454 -12.35 3.44 -16.99
C GLY A 454 -11.74 3.87 -18.32
N GLU A 455 -12.03 5.08 -18.80
CA GLU A 455 -11.38 5.61 -20.01
C GLU A 455 -9.88 5.78 -19.73
N VAL A 456 -9.06 4.99 -20.45
CA VAL A 456 -7.60 5.05 -20.36
C VAL A 456 -7.14 6.25 -21.20
N HIS A 457 -6.65 7.29 -20.55
CA HIS A 457 -5.75 8.23 -21.20
C HIS A 457 -4.35 7.59 -21.17
N ASP A 458 -3.77 7.40 -22.38
CA ASP A 458 -2.46 6.83 -22.64
C ASP A 458 -1.36 7.48 -21.78
N GLU A 459 -1.01 6.87 -20.64
CA GLU A 459 0.24 7.14 -19.95
C GLU A 459 0.90 5.83 -19.46
N THR A 460 2.20 5.74 -19.72
CA THR A 460 3.05 4.54 -19.76
C THR A 460 3.25 3.77 -18.44
N GLY A 461 2.65 4.16 -17.33
CA GLY A 461 2.78 3.47 -16.04
C GLY A 461 1.68 2.45 -15.73
N GLN A 462 0.47 2.64 -16.28
CA GLN A 462 -0.68 1.76 -16.04
C GLN A 462 -0.58 0.44 -16.82
N ALA A 463 0.10 0.48 -17.98
CA ALA A 463 0.37 -0.71 -18.78
C ALA A 463 1.20 -1.79 -18.04
N GLU A 464 2.09 -1.40 -17.12
CA GLU A 464 2.93 -2.36 -16.36
C GLU A 464 2.16 -3.04 -15.22
N TYR A 465 1.28 -2.33 -14.50
CA TYR A 465 0.47 -2.93 -13.43
C TYR A 465 -0.62 -3.85 -13.98
N ASP A 466 -1.29 -3.43 -15.03
CA ASP A 466 -2.27 -4.23 -15.76
C ASP A 466 -1.63 -5.47 -16.40
N THR A 467 -0.37 -5.36 -16.80
CA THR A 467 0.44 -6.48 -17.28
C THR A 467 0.71 -7.49 -16.16
N GLY A 468 1.02 -7.04 -14.93
CA GLY A 468 1.25 -7.92 -13.77
C GLY A 468 0.00 -8.72 -13.37
N ARG A 469 -1.15 -8.05 -13.25
CA ARG A 469 -2.43 -8.70 -12.93
C ARG A 469 -2.89 -9.67 -14.01
N THR A 470 -2.74 -9.26 -15.28
CA THR A 470 -3.03 -10.12 -16.43
C THR A 470 -2.12 -11.34 -16.43
N TYR A 471 -0.82 -11.13 -16.21
CA TYR A 471 0.18 -12.21 -16.15
C TYR A 471 -0.13 -13.24 -15.06
N GLU A 472 -0.55 -12.81 -13.86
CA GLU A 472 -0.93 -13.73 -12.79
C GLU A 472 -2.20 -14.52 -13.13
N LEU A 473 -3.22 -13.88 -13.70
CA LEU A 473 -4.46 -14.55 -14.10
C LEU A 473 -4.23 -15.49 -15.29
N GLU A 474 -3.40 -15.10 -16.25
CA GLU A 474 -3.01 -15.97 -17.38
C GLU A 474 -2.11 -17.11 -16.92
N GLY A 475 -1.22 -16.88 -15.95
CA GLY A 475 -0.37 -17.90 -15.35
C GLY A 475 -1.13 -19.02 -14.63
N VAL A 476 -2.36 -18.75 -14.17
CA VAL A 476 -3.29 -19.75 -13.61
C VAL A 476 -4.30 -20.29 -14.65
N GLY A 477 -4.10 -19.96 -15.95
CA GLY A 477 -4.83 -20.55 -17.07
C GLY A 477 -6.11 -19.84 -17.49
N TYR A 478 -6.28 -18.56 -17.12
CA TYR A 478 -7.38 -17.73 -17.59
C TYR A 478 -6.95 -16.86 -18.78
N HIS A 479 -7.90 -16.51 -19.63
CA HIS A 479 -7.74 -15.50 -20.69
C HIS A 479 -8.48 -14.23 -20.29
N VAL A 480 -7.84 -13.07 -20.39
CA VAL A 480 -8.41 -11.79 -19.95
C VAL A 480 -8.72 -10.92 -21.15
N LEU A 481 -9.96 -10.45 -21.28
CA LEU A 481 -10.37 -9.42 -22.22
C LEU A 481 -10.71 -8.15 -21.45
N ARG A 482 -10.25 -7.01 -21.94
CA ARG A 482 -10.53 -5.71 -21.35
C ARG A 482 -11.25 -4.81 -22.32
N PHE A 483 -12.21 -4.05 -21.81
CA PHE A 483 -12.97 -3.07 -22.56
C PHE A 483 -13.09 -1.79 -21.74
N THR A 484 -12.97 -0.65 -22.38
CA THR A 484 -13.22 0.63 -21.71
C THR A 484 -14.71 0.84 -21.49
N ASN A 485 -15.06 1.66 -20.47
CA ASN A 485 -16.44 2.10 -20.25
C ASN A 485 -17.08 2.67 -21.54
N GLY A 486 -16.30 3.48 -22.28
CA GLY A 486 -16.76 4.06 -23.55
C GLY A 486 -17.09 3.01 -24.62
N GLN A 487 -16.27 1.95 -24.75
CA GLN A 487 -16.55 0.86 -25.68
C GLN A 487 -17.84 0.11 -25.31
N VAL A 488 -18.05 -0.16 -24.03
CA VAL A 488 -19.26 -0.86 -23.58
C VAL A 488 -20.51 -0.02 -23.76
N LEU A 489 -20.46 1.28 -23.44
CA LEU A 489 -21.62 2.17 -23.48
C LEU A 489 -21.98 2.61 -24.91
N HIS A 490 -21.00 2.73 -25.81
CA HIS A 490 -21.24 3.29 -27.15
C HIS A 490 -21.13 2.28 -28.28
N ASP A 491 -20.52 1.09 -28.06
CA ASP A 491 -20.36 0.05 -29.09
C ASP A 491 -20.47 -1.37 -28.52
N LEU A 492 -21.51 -1.62 -27.72
CA LEU A 492 -21.80 -2.92 -27.13
C LEU A 492 -21.81 -4.07 -28.16
N PRO A 493 -22.34 -3.93 -29.39
CA PRO A 493 -22.31 -5.01 -30.38
C PRO A 493 -20.90 -5.50 -30.70
N THR A 494 -19.93 -4.60 -30.88
CA THR A 494 -18.54 -4.97 -31.15
C THR A 494 -17.90 -5.64 -29.93
N VAL A 495 -18.20 -5.17 -28.70
CA VAL A 495 -17.76 -5.81 -27.45
C VAL A 495 -18.26 -7.25 -27.38
N LEU A 496 -19.55 -7.48 -27.58
CA LEU A 496 -20.14 -8.82 -27.55
C LEU A 496 -19.59 -9.74 -28.65
N GLN A 497 -19.31 -9.20 -29.84
CA GLN A 497 -18.68 -9.95 -30.93
C GLN A 497 -17.27 -10.44 -30.55
N LYS A 498 -16.46 -9.60 -29.88
CA LYS A 498 -15.11 -9.96 -29.40
C LYS A 498 -15.20 -11.03 -28.29
N ILE A 499 -16.13 -10.89 -27.35
CA ILE A 499 -16.34 -11.88 -26.29
C ILE A 499 -16.78 -13.23 -26.90
N SER A 500 -17.72 -13.22 -27.86
CA SER A 500 -18.18 -14.41 -28.58
C SER A 500 -17.05 -15.09 -29.35
N ALA A 501 -16.18 -14.33 -29.99
CA ALA A 501 -15.00 -14.87 -30.68
C ALA A 501 -14.05 -15.57 -29.68
N ALA A 502 -13.79 -14.97 -28.54
CA ALA A 502 -12.96 -15.55 -27.48
C ALA A 502 -13.59 -16.84 -26.88
N LEU A 503 -14.90 -16.86 -26.65
CA LEU A 503 -15.59 -18.05 -26.18
C LEU A 503 -15.41 -19.23 -27.14
N ARG A 504 -15.44 -18.98 -28.45
CA ARG A 504 -15.20 -20.02 -29.46
C ARG A 504 -13.74 -20.47 -29.53
N GLN A 505 -12.80 -19.53 -29.38
CA GLN A 505 -11.37 -19.78 -29.43
C GLN A 505 -10.90 -20.62 -28.22
N TYR A 506 -11.40 -20.32 -27.03
CA TYR A 506 -10.98 -20.92 -25.77
C TYR A 506 -11.95 -21.97 -25.24
N SER A 507 -12.79 -22.53 -26.10
CA SER A 507 -13.65 -23.66 -25.75
C SER A 507 -12.77 -24.84 -25.35
N LEU A 508 -12.84 -25.26 -24.09
CA LEU A 508 -12.17 -26.47 -23.62
C LEU A 508 -12.65 -27.63 -24.51
N LYS A 509 -11.74 -28.19 -25.29
CA LYS A 509 -12.00 -29.46 -25.98
C LYS A 509 -12.19 -30.53 -24.91
N ASN A 510 -13.44 -31.02 -24.79
CA ASN A 510 -13.75 -32.23 -24.01
C ASN A 510 -12.98 -33.44 -24.54
#